data_01c5162bd815815b67bbc34aef5342db
#
_entry.id   01c5162bd815815b67bbc34aef5342db
#
_cell.length_a   1.000
_cell.length_b   1.000
_cell.length_c   1.000
_cell.angle_alpha   90.00
_cell.angle_beta   90.00
_cell.angle_gamma   90.00
#
_symmetry.space_group_name_H-M   'P 1'
#
loop_
_entity.id
_entity.type
_entity.pdbx_description
1 polymer ?
#
loop_
_entity_poly.entity_id
_entity_poly.type
_entity_poly.pdbx_seq_one_letter_code
_entity_poly.pdbx_strand_id
1 'polypeptide(L)'
;MLDPRKKQKQQEKKKAKERKAKEKEAMERRRNTLAAQLERAAKAPIHFCGVSETLWDAGMGYVYFSRSLPNGMMAQTMILLDTYCLGIKDVECSIRSRMEYEDFHNRVVGTGVLPQAPSYVGKLLKDIEAYAHNLHFDPPVEYRLARILLGDLHPESCTEEFTFGLKGKPHFMAGPKDNATRCTQILTSLLNQLGPNGFNFTITEKISSQLPTKLLQAWGTVIDEEPLTGNQDFGDEEDFGAAGEFGDEMEVDDDIQDEPGDDENK
;
A
#
# COMPACT_ATOMS: atom_id res chain seq x y z
N MET A 1 -27.35 54.91 19.00
CA MET A 1 -26.16 54.52 18.19
C MET A 1 -25.25 53.66 19.09
N LEU A 2 -24.91 52.44 18.62
CA LEU A 2 -24.01 51.55 19.39
C LEU A 2 -22.60 52.11 19.34
N ASP A 3 -21.94 52.17 20.49
CA ASP A 3 -20.56 52.65 20.67
C ASP A 3 -19.61 51.86 19.70
N PRO A 4 -18.83 52.55 18.84
CA PRO A 4 -17.90 51.94 17.87
C PRO A 4 -16.97 50.93 18.51
N ARG A 5 -16.51 51.17 19.71
CA ARG A 5 -15.62 50.28 20.49
C ARG A 5 -16.30 48.93 20.85
N LYS A 6 -17.60 48.97 21.15
CA LYS A 6 -18.36 47.72 21.43
C LYS A 6 -18.57 46.89 20.15
N LYS A 7 -18.76 47.55 19.01
CA LYS A 7 -18.91 46.90 17.69
C LYS A 7 -17.62 46.22 17.24
N GLN A 8 -16.49 46.89 17.42
CA GLN A 8 -15.15 46.37 17.13
C GLN A 8 -14.83 45.15 18.01
N LYS A 9 -15.07 45.22 19.31
CA LYS A 9 -14.86 44.11 20.26
C LYS A 9 -15.75 42.90 19.98
N GLN A 10 -16.97 43.11 19.48
CA GLN A 10 -17.84 42.05 19.03
C GLN A 10 -17.32 41.38 17.73
N GLN A 11 -16.83 42.15 16.76
CA GLN A 11 -16.22 41.62 15.53
C GLN A 11 -14.94 40.82 15.82
N GLU A 12 -14.09 41.31 16.72
CA GLU A 12 -12.89 40.59 17.13
C GLU A 12 -13.21 39.25 17.81
N LYS A 13 -14.23 39.24 18.69
CA LYS A 13 -14.72 37.99 19.31
C LYS A 13 -15.29 37.01 18.27
N LYS A 14 -16.03 37.50 17.27
CA LYS A 14 -16.58 36.68 16.20
C LYS A 14 -15.46 36.07 15.35
N LYS A 15 -14.50 36.88 14.91
CA LYS A 15 -13.31 36.41 14.14
C LYS A 15 -12.49 35.39 14.93
N ALA A 16 -12.27 35.61 16.23
CA ALA A 16 -11.55 34.68 17.09
C ALA A 16 -12.30 33.35 17.26
N LYS A 17 -13.64 33.37 17.34
CA LYS A 17 -14.48 32.16 17.39
C LYS A 17 -14.44 31.39 16.08
N GLU A 18 -14.54 32.08 14.94
CA GLU A 18 -14.43 31.48 13.61
C GLU A 18 -13.07 30.85 13.36
N ARG A 19 -11.96 31.53 13.78
CA ARG A 19 -10.61 30.98 13.66
C ARG A 19 -10.46 29.70 14.49
N LYS A 20 -10.93 29.70 15.74
CA LYS A 20 -10.91 28.51 16.60
C LYS A 20 -11.75 27.37 16.04
N ALA A 21 -12.90 27.66 15.41
CA ALA A 21 -13.74 26.65 14.78
C ALA A 21 -13.02 26.02 13.59
N LYS A 22 -12.40 26.83 12.69
CA LYS A 22 -11.61 26.35 11.56
C LYS A 22 -10.37 25.55 12.01
N GLU A 23 -9.67 25.99 13.04
CA GLU A 23 -8.53 25.25 13.62
C GLU A 23 -8.99 23.88 14.18
N LYS A 24 -10.13 23.84 14.86
CA LYS A 24 -10.72 22.60 15.40
C LYS A 24 -11.11 21.65 14.26
N GLU A 25 -11.76 22.15 13.23
CA GLU A 25 -12.16 21.38 12.05
C GLU A 25 -10.94 20.83 11.30
N ALA A 26 -9.91 21.67 11.07
CA ALA A 26 -8.67 21.24 10.44
C ALA A 26 -7.94 20.17 11.27
N MET A 27 -7.94 20.31 12.61
CA MET A 27 -7.37 19.30 13.50
C MET A 27 -8.17 17.99 13.46
N GLU A 28 -9.50 18.07 13.37
CA GLU A 28 -10.38 16.91 13.28
C GLU A 28 -10.22 16.18 11.94
N ARG A 29 -10.13 16.93 10.83
CA ARG A 29 -9.77 16.36 9.51
C ARG A 29 -8.42 15.66 9.56
N ARG A 30 -7.38 16.26 10.14
CA ARG A 30 -6.07 15.63 10.33
C ARG A 30 -6.15 14.36 11.17
N ARG A 31 -6.93 14.35 12.26
CA ARG A 31 -7.13 13.15 13.09
C ARG A 31 -7.82 12.00 12.36
N ASN A 32 -8.61 12.31 11.35
CA ASN A 32 -9.37 11.32 10.56
C ASN A 32 -8.61 10.83 9.33
N THR A 33 -7.41 11.36 9.02
CA THR A 33 -6.60 10.78 7.95
C THR A 33 -6.21 9.34 8.29
N LEU A 34 -6.07 8.50 7.27
CA LEU A 34 -5.63 7.12 7.43
C LEU A 34 -4.29 7.06 8.19
N ALA A 35 -3.32 7.90 7.83
CA ALA A 35 -2.03 7.94 8.51
C ALA A 35 -2.17 8.19 10.03
N ALA A 36 -2.97 9.18 10.45
CA ALA A 36 -3.19 9.47 11.86
C ALA A 36 -3.95 8.35 12.60
N GLN A 37 -4.78 7.62 11.90
CA GLN A 37 -5.45 6.43 12.46
C GLN A 37 -4.47 5.28 12.63
N LEU A 38 -3.59 5.04 11.64
CA LEU A 38 -2.55 4.01 11.70
C LEU A 38 -1.50 4.32 12.79
N GLU A 39 -1.13 5.58 13.00
CA GLU A 39 -0.25 6.00 14.11
C GLU A 39 -0.83 5.63 15.49
N ARG A 40 -2.15 5.81 15.66
CA ARG A 40 -2.83 5.38 16.88
C ARG A 40 -2.89 3.86 16.99
N ALA A 41 -3.11 3.19 15.86
CA ALA A 41 -3.15 1.74 15.79
C ALA A 41 -1.79 1.09 16.07
N ALA A 42 -0.68 1.75 15.76
CA ALA A 42 0.68 1.22 15.97
C ALA A 42 0.99 0.83 17.42
N LYS A 43 0.26 1.42 18.38
CA LYS A 43 0.39 1.11 19.82
C LYS A 43 -0.57 0.03 20.29
N ALA A 44 -1.49 -0.42 19.44
CA ALA A 44 -2.47 -1.44 19.76
C ALA A 44 -1.83 -2.85 19.69
N PRO A 45 -2.39 -3.85 20.38
CA PRO A 45 -1.90 -5.22 20.31
C PRO A 45 -1.93 -5.74 18.86
N ILE A 46 -0.89 -6.49 18.49
CA ILE A 46 -0.86 -7.26 17.26
C ILE A 46 -1.94 -8.32 17.33
N HIS A 47 -2.80 -8.39 16.33
CA HIS A 47 -3.85 -9.39 16.23
C HIS A 47 -3.41 -10.55 15.34
N PHE A 48 -2.80 -10.25 14.19
CA PHE A 48 -2.28 -11.23 13.25
C PHE A 48 -1.00 -10.72 12.61
N CYS A 49 -0.09 -11.64 12.34
CA CYS A 49 1.14 -11.42 11.61
C CYS A 49 1.45 -12.70 10.84
N GLY A 50 1.53 -12.63 9.51
CA GLY A 50 1.74 -13.82 8.69
C GLY A 50 2.37 -13.52 7.35
N VAL A 51 2.86 -14.60 6.69
CA VAL A 51 3.55 -14.57 5.40
C VAL A 51 3.01 -15.70 4.54
N SER A 52 2.89 -15.47 3.22
CA SER A 52 2.52 -16.52 2.27
C SER A 52 3.51 -17.68 2.34
N GLU A 53 3.01 -18.92 2.46
CA GLU A 53 3.83 -20.14 2.53
C GLU A 53 4.67 -20.34 1.26
N THR A 54 4.14 -19.91 0.12
CA THR A 54 4.78 -20.05 -1.20
C THR A 54 5.78 -18.93 -1.52
N LEU A 55 6.00 -17.96 -0.61
CA LEU A 55 6.83 -16.77 -0.87
C LEU A 55 8.20 -17.11 -1.44
N TRP A 56 8.86 -18.11 -0.89
CA TRP A 56 10.23 -18.49 -1.27
C TRP A 56 10.28 -19.34 -2.53
N ASP A 57 9.26 -20.18 -2.76
CA ASP A 57 9.19 -21.08 -3.92
C ASP A 57 8.73 -20.35 -5.18
N ALA A 58 7.71 -19.48 -5.02
CA ALA A 58 7.17 -18.69 -6.13
C ALA A 58 7.92 -17.37 -6.36
N GLY A 59 8.74 -16.93 -5.40
CA GLY A 59 9.40 -15.63 -5.43
C GLY A 59 8.46 -14.45 -5.20
N MET A 60 7.18 -14.72 -5.00
CA MET A 60 6.14 -13.69 -4.80
C MET A 60 5.13 -14.14 -3.75
N GLY A 61 4.73 -13.25 -2.89
CA GLY A 61 3.79 -13.55 -1.81
C GLY A 61 3.48 -12.33 -0.96
N TYR A 62 2.62 -12.52 0.02
CA TYR A 62 2.14 -11.44 0.88
C TYR A 62 2.69 -11.54 2.30
N VAL A 63 2.99 -10.38 2.87
CA VAL A 63 2.94 -10.17 4.31
C VAL A 63 1.57 -9.62 4.64
N TYR A 64 0.86 -10.26 5.56
CA TYR A 64 -0.39 -9.78 6.12
C TYR A 64 -0.22 -9.50 7.60
N PHE A 65 -0.59 -8.28 8.01
CA PHE A 65 -0.40 -7.83 9.39
C PHE A 65 -1.60 -7.02 9.86
N SER A 66 -2.01 -7.22 11.12
CA SER A 66 -3.13 -6.48 11.69
C SER A 66 -2.99 -6.22 13.18
N ARG A 67 -3.68 -5.18 13.66
CA ARG A 67 -3.78 -4.77 15.06
C ARG A 67 -5.23 -4.53 15.48
N SER A 68 -5.57 -4.91 16.71
CA SER A 68 -6.90 -4.68 17.31
C SER A 68 -6.96 -3.33 17.98
N LEU A 69 -7.87 -2.45 17.53
CA LEU A 69 -8.06 -1.14 18.15
C LEU A 69 -9.03 -1.20 19.34
N PRO A 70 -8.91 -0.30 20.34
CA PRO A 70 -9.78 -0.29 21.51
C PRO A 70 -11.28 -0.06 21.19
N ASN A 71 -11.59 0.54 20.05
CA ASN A 71 -12.97 0.78 19.61
C ASN A 71 -13.57 -0.41 18.83
N GLY A 72 -12.92 -1.58 18.83
CA GLY A 72 -13.37 -2.76 18.12
C GLY A 72 -13.08 -2.78 16.62
N MET A 73 -12.49 -1.70 16.08
CA MET A 73 -12.00 -1.67 14.69
C MET A 73 -10.68 -2.44 14.57
N MET A 74 -10.34 -2.81 13.36
CA MET A 74 -9.11 -3.52 13.02
C MET A 74 -8.31 -2.70 12.01
N ALA A 75 -7.06 -2.40 12.33
CA ALA A 75 -6.12 -1.82 11.39
C ALA A 75 -5.30 -2.94 10.75
N GLN A 76 -5.17 -2.93 9.43
CA GLN A 76 -4.47 -3.98 8.69
C GLN A 76 -3.64 -3.43 7.55
N THR A 77 -2.64 -4.19 7.15
CA THR A 77 -1.87 -3.98 5.93
C THR A 77 -1.60 -5.29 5.22
N MET A 78 -1.68 -5.26 3.89
CA MET A 78 -1.15 -6.28 3.00
C MET A 78 0.01 -5.70 2.21
N ILE A 79 1.13 -6.42 2.17
CA ILE A 79 2.34 -6.01 1.49
C ILE A 79 2.71 -7.12 0.51
N LEU A 80 2.66 -6.83 -0.79
CA LEU A 80 3.11 -7.76 -1.82
C LEU A 80 4.63 -7.69 -1.93
N LEU A 81 5.28 -8.83 -1.75
CA LEU A 81 6.73 -9.00 -1.87
C LEU A 81 7.11 -9.73 -3.16
N ASP A 82 8.23 -9.31 -3.74
CA ASP A 82 8.96 -10.00 -4.80
C ASP A 82 10.37 -10.27 -4.27
N THR A 83 10.60 -11.49 -3.79
CA THR A 83 11.89 -11.91 -3.23
C THR A 83 12.94 -12.16 -4.30
N TYR A 84 12.53 -12.24 -5.57
CA TYR A 84 13.47 -12.51 -6.65
C TYR A 84 14.10 -11.24 -7.22
N CYS A 85 13.39 -10.09 -7.22
CA CYS A 85 13.95 -8.89 -7.86
C CYS A 85 13.53 -7.57 -7.22
N LEU A 86 12.23 -7.27 -7.19
CA LEU A 86 11.75 -5.90 -6.97
C LEU A 86 11.53 -5.54 -5.49
N GLY A 87 11.62 -6.51 -4.59
CA GLY A 87 11.40 -6.25 -3.17
C GLY A 87 9.92 -6.02 -2.84
N ILE A 88 9.59 -4.85 -2.33
CA ILE A 88 8.20 -4.49 -1.99
C ILE A 88 7.52 -3.91 -3.22
N LYS A 89 6.53 -4.65 -3.77
CA LYS A 89 5.85 -4.30 -5.04
C LYS A 89 4.58 -3.47 -4.85
N ASP A 90 3.79 -3.81 -3.83
CA ASP A 90 2.50 -3.17 -3.59
C ASP A 90 2.16 -3.19 -2.11
N VAL A 91 1.36 -2.22 -1.67
CA VAL A 91 1.00 -2.08 -0.26
C VAL A 91 -0.42 -1.53 -0.14
N GLU A 92 -1.26 -2.24 0.58
CA GLU A 92 -2.58 -1.79 0.96
C GLU A 92 -2.66 -1.64 2.48
N CYS A 93 -3.20 -0.51 2.94
CA CYS A 93 -3.49 -0.26 4.35
C CYS A 93 -4.95 0.14 4.52
N SER A 94 -5.63 -0.46 5.47
CA SER A 94 -7.03 -0.13 5.74
C SER A 94 -7.39 -0.28 7.22
N ILE A 95 -8.51 0.35 7.60
CA ILE A 95 -9.15 0.15 8.89
C ILE A 95 -10.56 -0.33 8.61
N ARG A 96 -10.91 -1.50 9.16
CA ARG A 96 -12.18 -2.18 8.92
C ARG A 96 -12.94 -2.38 10.23
N SER A 97 -14.26 -2.53 10.15
CA SER A 97 -15.02 -3.09 11.25
C SER A 97 -14.55 -4.52 11.52
N ARG A 98 -14.82 -5.05 12.71
CA ARG A 98 -14.41 -6.41 13.07
C ARG A 98 -14.99 -7.46 12.13
N MET A 99 -16.25 -7.31 11.72
CA MET A 99 -16.93 -8.24 10.81
C MET A 99 -16.28 -8.24 9.42
N GLU A 100 -16.07 -7.07 8.83
CA GLU A 100 -15.38 -6.95 7.51
C GLU A 100 -13.95 -7.47 7.56
N TYR A 101 -13.28 -7.28 8.70
CA TYR A 101 -11.94 -7.81 8.93
C TYR A 101 -11.94 -9.33 8.99
N GLU A 102 -12.85 -9.96 9.73
CA GLU A 102 -12.93 -11.41 9.87
C GLU A 102 -13.21 -12.09 8.52
N ASP A 103 -14.10 -11.52 7.71
CA ASP A 103 -14.37 -12.01 6.35
C ASP A 103 -13.13 -11.88 5.45
N PHE A 104 -12.44 -10.77 5.52
CA PHE A 104 -11.19 -10.55 4.77
C PHE A 104 -10.07 -11.45 5.26
N HIS A 105 -9.86 -11.53 6.56
CA HIS A 105 -8.84 -12.37 7.19
C HIS A 105 -8.99 -13.85 6.80
N ASN A 106 -10.21 -14.39 6.86
CA ASN A 106 -10.48 -15.77 6.49
C ASN A 106 -10.13 -16.05 5.02
N ARG A 107 -10.42 -15.12 4.12
CA ARG A 107 -10.01 -15.24 2.72
C ARG A 107 -8.49 -15.24 2.57
N VAL A 108 -7.81 -14.26 3.19
CA VAL A 108 -6.35 -14.15 3.11
C VAL A 108 -5.64 -15.37 3.68
N VAL A 109 -6.06 -15.85 4.85
CA VAL A 109 -5.49 -17.08 5.44
C VAL A 109 -5.80 -18.30 4.55
N GLY A 110 -6.99 -18.34 3.96
CA GLY A 110 -7.38 -19.40 3.01
C GLY A 110 -6.51 -19.47 1.73
N THR A 111 -5.76 -18.40 1.40
CA THR A 111 -4.77 -18.41 0.29
C THR A 111 -3.37 -18.88 0.71
N GLY A 112 -3.21 -19.45 1.89
CA GLY A 112 -1.91 -19.97 2.35
C GLY A 112 -1.03 -18.93 3.04
N VAL A 113 -1.61 -17.89 3.64
CA VAL A 113 -0.86 -16.98 4.52
C VAL A 113 -0.79 -17.60 5.93
N LEU A 114 0.40 -18.02 6.32
CA LEU A 114 0.65 -18.69 7.59
C LEU A 114 1.14 -17.72 8.68
N PRO A 115 0.73 -17.93 9.96
CA PRO A 115 1.23 -17.11 11.07
C PRO A 115 2.75 -17.15 11.18
N GLN A 116 3.36 -15.99 11.44
CA GLN A 116 4.79 -15.84 11.66
C GLN A 116 5.07 -14.92 12.85
N ALA A 117 6.25 -15.08 13.44
CA ALA A 117 6.71 -14.18 14.50
C ALA A 117 6.85 -12.74 13.98
N PRO A 118 6.43 -11.73 14.75
CA PRO A 118 6.60 -10.33 14.35
C PRO A 118 8.05 -9.96 14.00
N SER A 119 9.03 -10.48 14.78
CA SER A 119 10.46 -10.27 14.53
C SER A 119 10.93 -10.85 13.18
N TYR A 120 10.38 -12.01 12.78
CA TYR A 120 10.64 -12.60 11.46
C TYR A 120 10.16 -11.65 10.35
N VAL A 121 8.90 -11.19 10.45
CA VAL A 121 8.33 -10.25 9.46
C VAL A 121 9.09 -8.94 9.44
N GLY A 122 9.44 -8.40 10.61
CA GLY A 122 10.26 -7.19 10.72
C GLY A 122 11.60 -7.33 10.01
N LYS A 123 12.30 -8.46 10.22
CA LYS A 123 13.59 -8.74 9.58
C LYS A 123 13.44 -8.98 8.09
N LEU A 124 12.44 -9.76 7.67
CA LEU A 124 12.14 -10.01 6.24
C LEU A 124 11.92 -8.69 5.49
N LEU A 125 11.08 -7.80 6.01
CA LEU A 125 10.79 -6.50 5.38
C LEU A 125 12.03 -5.60 5.33
N LYS A 126 12.85 -5.58 6.37
CA LYS A 126 14.11 -4.82 6.41
C LYS A 126 15.11 -5.34 5.39
N ASP A 127 15.31 -6.65 5.33
CA ASP A 127 16.32 -7.26 4.49
C ASP A 127 15.91 -7.21 3.00
N ILE A 128 14.63 -7.43 2.67
CA ILE A 128 14.13 -7.34 1.29
C ILE A 128 14.17 -5.90 0.76
N GLU A 129 13.91 -4.90 1.61
CA GLU A 129 14.04 -3.49 1.25
C GLU A 129 15.51 -3.15 0.94
N ALA A 130 16.44 -3.59 1.78
CA ALA A 130 17.87 -3.40 1.54
C ALA A 130 18.34 -4.10 0.26
N TYR A 131 17.85 -5.32 0.00
CA TYR A 131 18.13 -6.04 -1.24
C TYR A 131 17.66 -5.28 -2.48
N ALA A 132 16.39 -4.84 -2.50
CA ALA A 132 15.83 -4.11 -3.64
C ALA A 132 16.50 -2.74 -3.82
N HIS A 133 16.80 -2.04 -2.73
CA HIS A 133 17.52 -0.76 -2.78
C HIS A 133 18.92 -0.91 -3.42
N ASN A 134 19.64 -2.01 -3.15
CA ASN A 134 20.90 -2.32 -3.81
C ASN A 134 20.74 -2.57 -5.33
N LEU A 135 19.52 -2.89 -5.78
CA LEU A 135 19.14 -3.00 -7.19
C LEU A 135 18.51 -1.72 -7.75
N HIS A 136 18.55 -0.61 -6.99
CA HIS A 136 17.94 0.68 -7.30
C HIS A 136 16.42 0.64 -7.46
N PHE A 137 15.78 -0.25 -6.71
CA PHE A 137 14.33 -0.31 -6.59
C PHE A 137 13.90 0.14 -5.19
N ASP A 138 13.20 1.25 -5.12
CA ASP A 138 12.60 1.75 -3.89
C ASP A 138 11.17 1.21 -3.72
N PRO A 139 10.72 0.99 -2.48
CA PRO A 139 9.36 0.58 -2.22
C PRO A 139 8.35 1.66 -2.64
N PRO A 140 7.08 1.28 -2.93
CA PRO A 140 6.04 2.23 -3.25
C PRO A 140 5.80 3.21 -2.10
N VAL A 141 5.32 4.42 -2.45
CA VAL A 141 5.13 5.51 -1.47
C VAL A 141 4.16 5.13 -0.34
N GLU A 142 3.22 4.24 -0.62
CA GLU A 142 2.23 3.70 0.32
C GLU A 142 2.89 2.89 1.44
N TYR A 143 4.07 2.33 1.22
CA TYR A 143 4.81 1.57 2.23
C TYR A 143 5.10 2.36 3.50
N ARG A 144 5.19 3.68 3.41
CA ARG A 144 5.29 4.54 4.59
C ARG A 144 4.13 4.36 5.57
N LEU A 145 2.91 4.09 5.06
CA LEU A 145 1.73 3.86 5.88
C LEU A 145 1.81 2.49 6.59
N ALA A 146 2.24 1.47 5.86
CA ALA A 146 2.49 0.15 6.45
C ALA A 146 3.55 0.22 7.55
N ARG A 147 4.66 0.94 7.33
CA ARG A 147 5.70 1.14 8.36
C ARG A 147 5.15 1.76 9.64
N ILE A 148 4.23 2.72 9.52
CA ILE A 148 3.57 3.32 10.68
C ILE A 148 2.80 2.25 11.46
N LEU A 149 1.98 1.44 10.77
CA LEU A 149 1.17 0.41 11.41
C LEU A 149 2.00 -0.73 12.01
N LEU A 150 3.04 -1.17 11.30
CA LEU A 150 3.96 -2.20 11.75
C LEU A 150 4.63 -1.80 13.07
N GLY A 151 5.08 -0.54 13.17
CA GLY A 151 5.83 -0.06 14.32
C GLY A 151 7.16 -0.81 14.46
N ASP A 152 7.60 -1.00 15.69
CA ASP A 152 8.79 -1.81 15.98
C ASP A 152 8.40 -3.28 16.17
N LEU A 153 8.84 -4.11 15.24
CA LEU A 153 8.66 -5.57 15.26
C LEU A 153 9.88 -6.32 15.81
N HIS A 154 10.88 -5.60 16.33
CA HIS A 154 12.12 -6.15 16.91
C HIS A 154 12.87 -7.10 15.95
N PRO A 155 13.22 -6.65 14.73
CA PRO A 155 13.89 -7.47 13.71
C PRO A 155 15.21 -8.09 14.20
N GLU A 156 15.89 -7.46 15.15
CA GLU A 156 17.12 -7.93 15.78
C GLU A 156 16.94 -9.22 16.60
N SER A 157 15.71 -9.55 16.98
CA SER A 157 15.40 -10.79 17.71
C SER A 157 15.23 -12.00 16.78
N CYS A 158 15.24 -11.80 15.45
CA CYS A 158 15.17 -12.87 14.46
C CYS A 158 16.57 -13.24 13.98
N THR A 159 16.92 -14.53 14.09
CA THR A 159 18.22 -15.10 13.66
C THR A 159 18.18 -15.69 12.25
N GLU A 160 17.02 -15.73 11.60
CA GLU A 160 16.88 -16.26 10.25
C GLU A 160 17.68 -15.43 9.24
N GLU A 161 18.33 -16.12 8.30
CA GLU A 161 19.01 -15.49 7.17
C GLU A 161 18.20 -15.70 5.89
N PHE A 162 17.91 -14.61 5.18
CA PHE A 162 17.14 -14.65 3.94
C PHE A 162 18.06 -14.55 2.73
N THR A 163 17.80 -15.41 1.73
CA THR A 163 18.50 -15.36 0.44
C THR A 163 17.51 -14.87 -0.63
N PHE A 164 17.83 -13.74 -1.24
CA PHE A 164 17.01 -13.15 -2.29
C PHE A 164 17.55 -13.47 -3.69
N GLY A 165 16.70 -13.30 -4.70
CA GLY A 165 16.99 -13.71 -6.07
C GLY A 165 16.71 -15.20 -6.30
N LEU A 166 16.38 -15.57 -7.52
CA LEU A 166 16.22 -16.98 -7.90
C LEU A 166 17.62 -17.65 -7.91
N LYS A 167 17.82 -18.58 -6.98
CA LYS A 167 19.15 -19.22 -6.75
C LYS A 167 20.26 -18.18 -6.47
N GLY A 168 19.92 -17.11 -5.75
CA GLY A 168 20.87 -16.04 -5.39
C GLY A 168 21.15 -15.01 -6.49
N LYS A 169 20.46 -15.08 -7.64
CA LYS A 169 20.60 -14.14 -8.75
C LYS A 169 19.30 -13.38 -8.98
N PRO A 170 19.32 -12.05 -9.13
CA PRO A 170 18.09 -11.29 -9.40
C PRO A 170 17.37 -11.84 -10.63
N HIS A 171 16.06 -12.08 -10.49
CA HIS A 171 15.21 -12.60 -11.55
C HIS A 171 13.93 -11.78 -11.64
N PHE A 172 13.83 -10.93 -12.64
CA PHE A 172 12.62 -10.15 -12.89
C PHE A 172 11.56 -11.00 -13.58
N MET A 173 10.36 -11.07 -12.97
CA MET A 173 9.17 -11.68 -13.58
C MET A 173 8.11 -10.61 -13.81
N ALA A 174 7.72 -10.42 -15.09
CA ALA A 174 6.65 -9.49 -15.42
C ALA A 174 5.30 -10.03 -14.91
N GLY A 175 4.62 -9.22 -14.09
CA GLY A 175 3.29 -9.52 -13.59
C GLY A 175 2.18 -9.07 -14.54
N PRO A 176 0.91 -9.42 -14.25
CA PRO A 176 -0.25 -9.09 -15.10
C PRO A 176 -0.43 -7.56 -15.31
N LYS A 177 -0.04 -6.75 -14.33
CA LYS A 177 -0.13 -5.26 -14.38
C LYS A 177 1.09 -4.61 -15.02
N ASP A 178 2.15 -5.36 -15.36
CA ASP A 178 3.34 -4.81 -15.97
C ASP A 178 3.15 -4.65 -17.49
N ASN A 179 3.36 -3.43 -17.97
CA ASN A 179 3.36 -3.11 -19.40
C ASN A 179 4.79 -3.03 -19.96
N ALA A 180 4.93 -2.98 -21.29
CA ALA A 180 6.22 -2.93 -21.96
C ALA A 180 7.08 -1.74 -21.52
N THR A 181 6.48 -0.59 -21.21
CA THR A 181 7.21 0.60 -20.73
C THR A 181 7.84 0.34 -19.37
N ARG A 182 7.07 -0.19 -18.42
CA ARG A 182 7.58 -0.54 -17.08
C ARG A 182 8.64 -1.63 -17.15
N CYS A 183 8.41 -2.68 -17.93
CA CYS A 183 9.41 -3.74 -18.14
C CYS A 183 10.70 -3.16 -18.74
N THR A 184 10.60 -2.28 -19.74
CA THR A 184 11.77 -1.60 -20.32
C THR A 184 12.58 -0.83 -19.26
N GLN A 185 11.90 -0.08 -18.39
CA GLN A 185 12.54 0.69 -17.33
C GLN A 185 13.28 -0.22 -16.34
N ILE A 186 12.63 -1.28 -15.86
CA ILE A 186 13.21 -2.25 -14.92
C ILE A 186 14.42 -2.94 -15.55
N LEU A 187 14.24 -3.51 -16.74
CA LEU A 187 15.31 -4.22 -17.43
C LEU A 187 16.50 -3.32 -17.78
N THR A 188 16.26 -2.06 -18.15
CA THR A 188 17.32 -1.07 -18.39
C THR A 188 18.07 -0.74 -17.10
N SER A 189 17.37 -0.60 -15.98
CA SER A 189 17.99 -0.37 -14.67
C SER A 189 18.90 -1.54 -14.29
N LEU A 190 18.40 -2.78 -14.37
CA LEU A 190 19.16 -3.99 -14.08
C LEU A 190 20.37 -4.16 -15.01
N LEU A 191 20.19 -3.91 -16.31
CA LEU A 191 21.26 -3.98 -17.28
C LEU A 191 22.41 -3.00 -16.99
N ASN A 192 22.06 -1.76 -16.67
CA ASN A 192 23.03 -0.71 -16.37
C ASN A 192 23.83 -1.01 -15.10
N GLN A 193 23.20 -1.67 -14.13
CA GLN A 193 23.79 -1.92 -12.82
C GLN A 193 24.57 -3.24 -12.77
N LEU A 194 24.00 -4.30 -13.33
CA LEU A 194 24.54 -5.66 -13.18
C LEU A 194 25.18 -6.20 -14.46
N GLY A 195 24.99 -5.50 -15.58
CA GLY A 195 25.36 -6.01 -16.89
C GLY A 195 24.44 -7.13 -17.40
N PRO A 196 24.65 -7.59 -18.65
CA PRO A 196 23.72 -8.52 -19.32
C PRO A 196 23.64 -9.90 -18.65
N ASN A 197 24.68 -10.32 -17.96
CA ASN A 197 24.75 -11.62 -17.29
C ASN A 197 24.48 -11.54 -15.77
N GLY A 198 24.23 -10.35 -15.23
CA GLY A 198 24.07 -10.13 -13.79
C GLY A 198 22.68 -10.46 -13.23
N PHE A 199 21.71 -10.67 -14.08
CA PHE A 199 20.31 -10.99 -13.71
C PHE A 199 19.64 -11.89 -14.76
N ASN A 200 18.46 -12.41 -14.42
CA ASN A 200 17.58 -13.14 -15.34
C ASN A 200 16.23 -12.42 -15.41
N PHE A 201 15.41 -12.75 -16.41
CA PHE A 201 14.06 -12.24 -16.49
C PHE A 201 13.11 -13.20 -17.23
N THR A 202 11.83 -13.13 -16.90
CA THR A 202 10.73 -13.80 -17.60
C THR A 202 9.68 -12.77 -17.94
N ILE A 203 9.32 -12.67 -19.23
CA ILE A 203 8.32 -11.74 -19.75
C ILE A 203 7.45 -12.47 -20.78
N THR A 204 6.21 -12.00 -20.98
CA THR A 204 5.31 -12.57 -21.99
C THR A 204 5.74 -12.18 -23.40
N GLU A 205 5.40 -12.96 -24.41
CA GLU A 205 5.64 -12.63 -25.83
C GLU A 205 5.09 -11.25 -26.22
N LYS A 206 3.90 -10.91 -25.71
CA LYS A 206 3.26 -9.61 -25.94
C LYS A 206 4.14 -8.45 -25.44
N ILE A 207 4.80 -8.59 -24.31
CA ILE A 207 5.73 -7.60 -23.79
C ILE A 207 7.02 -7.63 -24.60
N SER A 208 7.57 -8.81 -24.85
CA SER A 208 8.83 -9.00 -25.59
C SER A 208 8.79 -8.32 -26.97
N SER A 209 7.70 -8.47 -27.71
CA SER A 209 7.53 -7.85 -29.03
C SER A 209 7.49 -6.31 -29.03
N GLN A 210 7.30 -5.70 -27.87
CA GLN A 210 7.22 -4.25 -27.70
C GLN A 210 8.50 -3.64 -27.06
N LEU A 211 9.45 -4.49 -26.66
CA LEU A 211 10.71 -4.01 -26.08
C LEU A 211 11.60 -3.35 -27.15
N PRO A 212 12.40 -2.33 -26.78
CA PRO A 212 13.37 -1.73 -27.69
C PRO A 212 14.39 -2.75 -28.20
N THR A 213 14.64 -2.77 -29.51
CA THR A 213 15.61 -3.70 -30.14
C THR A 213 17.01 -3.63 -29.51
N LYS A 214 17.45 -2.44 -29.10
CA LYS A 214 18.72 -2.24 -28.41
C LYS A 214 18.80 -3.01 -27.07
N LEU A 215 17.69 -3.10 -26.37
CA LEU A 215 17.60 -3.83 -25.10
C LEU A 215 17.71 -5.34 -25.36
N LEU A 216 16.99 -5.86 -26.37
CA LEU A 216 17.06 -7.25 -26.76
C LEU A 216 18.44 -7.68 -27.29
N GLN A 217 19.11 -6.80 -28.04
CA GLN A 217 20.47 -7.05 -28.53
C GLN A 217 21.52 -7.17 -27.42
N ALA A 218 21.30 -6.52 -26.27
CA ALA A 218 22.22 -6.59 -25.12
C ALA A 218 22.30 -8.00 -24.51
N TRP A 219 21.24 -8.82 -24.66
CA TRP A 219 21.19 -10.18 -24.13
C TRP A 219 21.49 -11.28 -25.15
N GLY A 220 21.69 -10.94 -26.46
CA GLY A 220 21.76 -12.00 -27.48
C GLY A 220 20.56 -12.96 -27.32
N THR A 221 19.97 -13.44 -28.36
CA THR A 221 18.80 -14.33 -28.36
C THR A 221 18.89 -15.47 -27.33
N VAL A 222 18.52 -15.22 -26.07
CA VAL A 222 18.27 -16.26 -25.08
C VAL A 222 16.77 -16.18 -24.76
N ILE A 223 15.99 -16.74 -25.65
CA ILE A 223 14.63 -17.19 -25.33
C ILE A 223 14.83 -18.64 -24.90
N ASP A 224 15.17 -18.88 -23.63
CA ASP A 224 15.05 -20.21 -23.07
C ASP A 224 13.56 -20.47 -22.81
N GLU A 225 12.93 -21.16 -23.73
CA GLU A 225 11.65 -21.80 -23.58
C GLU A 225 11.76 -23.01 -22.64
N GLU A 226 11.83 -22.77 -21.34
CA GLU A 226 11.28 -23.72 -20.38
C GLU A 226 10.18 -23.00 -19.59
N PRO A 227 8.90 -23.27 -19.89
CA PRO A 227 7.84 -22.85 -19.02
C PRO A 227 8.05 -23.55 -17.68
N LEU A 228 8.21 -22.75 -16.62
CA LEU A 228 7.97 -23.27 -15.27
C LEU A 228 6.51 -23.79 -15.28
N THR A 229 6.35 -25.10 -15.48
CA THR A 229 5.07 -25.80 -15.38
C THR A 229 4.69 -25.92 -13.92
N GLY A 230 4.43 -24.80 -13.30
CA GLY A 230 3.64 -24.64 -12.11
C GLY A 230 2.35 -24.00 -12.55
N ASN A 231 1.39 -24.82 -12.94
CA ASN A 231 0.02 -24.41 -13.18
C ASN A 231 -0.57 -24.07 -11.81
N GLN A 232 -0.18 -22.92 -11.25
CA GLN A 232 -0.98 -22.24 -10.24
C GLN A 232 -1.92 -21.34 -11.03
N ASP A 233 -3.08 -21.90 -11.28
CA ASP A 233 -4.30 -21.18 -11.62
C ASP A 233 -4.49 -20.13 -10.49
N PHE A 234 -3.94 -18.95 -10.71
CA PHE A 234 -4.32 -17.77 -9.94
C PHE A 234 -5.74 -17.49 -10.36
N GLY A 235 -6.67 -18.10 -9.61
CA GLY A 235 -8.10 -17.96 -9.83
C GLY A 235 -8.42 -16.52 -10.22
N ASP A 236 -9.28 -16.43 -11.23
CA ASP A 236 -9.76 -15.17 -11.79
C ASP A 236 -9.79 -14.10 -10.71
N GLU A 237 -9.05 -13.02 -10.96
CA GLU A 237 -9.00 -11.84 -10.10
C GLU A 237 -10.44 -11.40 -9.81
N GLU A 238 -11.07 -11.99 -8.79
CA GLU A 238 -12.15 -11.29 -8.13
C GLU A 238 -11.52 -10.03 -7.60
N ASP A 239 -11.82 -8.97 -8.29
CA ASP A 239 -11.59 -7.58 -8.00
C ASP A 239 -11.55 -7.38 -6.46
N PHE A 240 -10.35 -7.39 -5.89
CA PHE A 240 -10.14 -6.93 -4.52
C PHE A 240 -10.44 -5.43 -4.55
N GLY A 241 -11.74 -5.13 -4.46
CA GLY A 241 -12.42 -3.90 -4.70
C GLY A 241 -11.52 -2.70 -4.52
N ALA A 242 -11.27 -2.02 -5.62
CA ALA A 242 -10.76 -0.67 -5.62
C ALA A 242 -11.41 0.05 -4.44
N ALA A 243 -10.59 0.57 -3.55
CA ALA A 243 -11.04 1.46 -2.48
C ALA A 243 -12.02 2.44 -3.13
N GLY A 244 -13.29 2.39 -2.68
CA GLY A 244 -14.34 3.20 -3.26
C GLY A 244 -13.83 4.61 -3.44
N GLU A 245 -13.90 5.08 -4.66
CA GLU A 245 -13.86 6.50 -4.95
C GLU A 245 -14.92 7.14 -4.06
N PHE A 246 -14.49 7.74 -2.97
CA PHE A 246 -15.28 8.74 -2.30
C PHE A 246 -15.33 9.92 -3.26
N GLY A 247 -16.26 9.82 -4.21
CA GLY A 247 -16.73 10.94 -5.00
C GLY A 247 -17.26 11.97 -4.01
N ASP A 248 -16.51 13.04 -3.86
CA ASP A 248 -16.89 14.27 -3.19
C ASP A 248 -17.75 15.06 -4.20
N GLU A 249 -18.93 14.54 -4.51
CA GLU A 249 -20.00 15.31 -5.16
C GLU A 249 -21.03 15.64 -4.08
N MET A 250 -20.70 16.64 -3.27
CA MET A 250 -21.71 17.39 -2.56
C MET A 250 -22.36 18.32 -3.58
N GLU A 251 -23.46 17.86 -4.19
CA GLU A 251 -24.42 18.77 -4.81
C GLU A 251 -24.91 19.73 -3.73
N VAL A 252 -24.59 21.00 -3.95
CA VAL A 252 -25.12 22.11 -3.16
C VAL A 252 -26.49 22.39 -3.75
N ASP A 253 -27.58 21.87 -3.15
CA ASP A 253 -28.94 22.31 -3.42
C ASP A 253 -29.08 23.76 -2.95
N ASP A 254 -28.91 24.69 -3.90
CA ASP A 254 -29.33 26.07 -3.82
C ASP A 254 -30.84 26.16 -4.19
N ASP A 255 -31.71 25.86 -3.26
CA ASP A 255 -33.11 26.21 -3.37
C ASP A 255 -33.63 26.70 -2.01
N ILE A 256 -33.24 27.91 -1.67
CA ILE A 256 -34.02 28.72 -0.69
C ILE A 256 -34.89 29.64 -1.49
N GLN A 257 -36.12 29.20 -1.76
CA GLN A 257 -37.21 30.07 -2.20
C GLN A 257 -37.63 30.94 -1.04
N ASP A 258 -37.42 32.24 -1.20
CA ASP A 258 -38.06 33.31 -0.41
C ASP A 258 -39.59 33.27 -0.63
N GLU A 259 -40.36 32.89 0.37
CA GLU A 259 -41.76 33.22 0.42
C GLU A 259 -41.95 34.52 1.20
N PRO A 260 -42.71 35.49 0.65
CA PRO A 260 -43.06 36.73 1.34
C PRO A 260 -44.14 36.51 2.36
N GLY A 261 -43.86 36.87 3.61
CA GLY A 261 -44.85 36.89 4.68
C GLY A 261 -45.91 37.92 4.44
N ASP A 262 -47.18 37.49 4.42
CA ASP A 262 -48.35 38.34 4.53
C ASP A 262 -48.59 38.73 5.99
N ASP A 263 -48.57 40.05 6.21
CA ASP A 263 -49.18 40.73 7.32
C ASP A 263 -50.70 40.54 7.26
N GLU A 264 -51.30 40.06 8.34
CA GLU A 264 -52.62 40.56 8.78
C GLU A 264 -52.99 40.13 10.23
N ASN A 265 -52.92 41.11 11.11
CA ASN A 265 -54.09 41.57 11.94
C ASN A 265 -54.77 40.58 12.93
N LYS A 266 -54.46 40.67 14.20
CA LYS A 266 -55.36 41.17 15.25
C LYS A 266 -54.73 41.13 16.61
#